data_be2e38fb81fe8b989114ff10a1756c1d
#
_entry.id   be2e38fb81fe8b989114ff10a1756c1d
#
_cell.length_a   1.000
_cell.length_b   1.000
_cell.length_c   1.000
_cell.angle_alpha   90.00
_cell.angle_beta   90.00
_cell.angle_gamma   90.00
#
_symmetry.space_group_name_H-M   'P 1'
#
loop_
_entity.id
_entity.type
_entity.pdbx_description
1 polymer ?
#
loop_
_entity_poly.entity_id
_entity_poly.type
_entity_poly.pdbx_seq_one_letter_code
_entity_poly.pdbx_strand_id
1 'polypeptide(L)'
;AGTGLSGGALPHAKGILLSLTKLKKILEVDPITRTARVQPGVRNLAISESALAYGLYYAPDPSSQVACSIGGNIAENSGGVHCLKYGLTVHNILKLRVITIEGECLEIGGACFDTPGYDLLALMTGSEGMLGIVTEITVKLLPKPEKAQVVMAAFDDIQMAGNAVANVIGAG
;
A
#
# COMPACT_ATOMS: atom_id res chain seq x y z
N ALA A 1 -5.46 -12.50 0.61
CA ALA A 1 -6.31 -12.42 1.81
C ALA A 1 -7.82 -12.48 1.49
N GLY A 2 -8.19 -12.33 0.21
CA GLY A 2 -9.59 -12.42 -0.21
C GLY A 2 -10.45 -11.22 0.20
N THR A 3 -9.85 -10.07 0.47
CA THR A 3 -10.56 -8.84 0.88
C THR A 3 -10.89 -7.91 -0.28
N GLY A 4 -10.36 -8.16 -1.49
CA GLY A 4 -10.63 -7.39 -2.69
C GLY A 4 -12.09 -7.56 -3.14
N LEU A 5 -12.65 -6.50 -3.76
CA LEU A 5 -14.05 -6.45 -4.21
C LEU A 5 -14.21 -6.62 -5.72
N SER A 6 -13.11 -6.52 -6.49
CA SER A 6 -13.12 -6.64 -7.95
C SER A 6 -13.28 -8.06 -8.49
N GLY A 7 -13.21 -9.07 -7.62
CA GLY A 7 -13.40 -10.48 -8.01
C GLY A 7 -12.16 -11.19 -8.54
N GLY A 8 -11.00 -10.51 -8.68
CA GLY A 8 -9.75 -11.10 -9.17
C GLY A 8 -9.20 -12.25 -8.33
N ALA A 9 -9.58 -12.33 -7.05
CA ALA A 9 -9.19 -13.42 -6.16
C ALA A 9 -10.12 -14.65 -6.22
N LEU A 10 -11.17 -14.63 -7.06
CA LEU A 10 -12.09 -15.76 -7.19
C LEU A 10 -11.42 -16.91 -7.99
N PRO A 11 -11.39 -18.13 -7.43
CA PRO A 11 -10.77 -19.25 -8.11
C PRO A 11 -11.64 -19.69 -9.32
N HIS A 12 -10.98 -20.00 -10.44
CA HIS A 12 -11.60 -20.55 -11.61
C HIS A 12 -11.38 -22.07 -11.66
N ALA A 13 -12.40 -22.85 -12.06
CA ALA A 13 -12.34 -24.32 -12.07
C ALA A 13 -11.18 -24.92 -12.91
N LYS A 14 -10.72 -24.20 -13.93
CA LYS A 14 -9.60 -24.60 -14.80
C LYS A 14 -8.30 -23.84 -14.49
N GLY A 15 -8.26 -23.04 -13.41
CA GLY A 15 -7.14 -22.21 -13.05
C GLY A 15 -6.32 -22.80 -11.91
N ILE A 16 -5.18 -22.16 -11.64
CA ILE A 16 -4.34 -22.43 -10.48
C ILE A 16 -4.51 -21.28 -9.48
N LEU A 17 -4.87 -21.59 -8.24
CA LEU A 17 -4.87 -20.62 -7.15
C LEU A 17 -3.52 -20.64 -6.44
N LEU A 18 -2.73 -19.58 -6.63
CA LEU A 18 -1.47 -19.39 -5.93
C LEU A 18 -1.68 -18.55 -4.66
N SER A 19 -1.58 -19.18 -3.51
CA SER A 19 -1.68 -18.48 -2.21
C SER A 19 -0.30 -18.02 -1.73
N LEU A 20 -0.14 -16.73 -1.49
CA LEU A 20 1.08 -16.13 -0.95
C LEU A 20 1.06 -15.95 0.57
N THR A 21 0.04 -16.46 1.27
CA THR A 21 -0.16 -16.26 2.72
C THR A 21 0.96 -16.83 3.59
N LYS A 22 1.75 -17.77 3.09
CA LYS A 22 2.94 -18.29 3.78
C LYS A 22 4.15 -17.36 3.72
N LEU A 23 4.20 -16.45 2.75
CA LEU A 23 5.24 -15.43 2.61
C LEU A 23 4.89 -14.21 3.48
N LYS A 24 5.01 -14.34 4.80
CA LYS A 24 4.53 -13.36 5.78
C LYS A 24 5.61 -12.81 6.72
N LYS A 25 6.86 -12.82 6.28
CA LYS A 25 7.98 -12.30 7.08
C LYS A 25 8.13 -10.79 6.85
N ILE A 26 8.32 -10.06 7.93
CA ILE A 26 8.92 -8.73 7.92
C ILE A 26 10.41 -8.98 7.95
N LEU A 27 11.09 -8.64 6.85
CA LEU A 27 12.49 -8.97 6.63
C LEU A 27 13.40 -7.95 7.32
N GLU A 28 12.99 -6.69 7.30
CA GLU A 28 13.78 -5.59 7.82
C GLU A 28 12.90 -4.36 8.09
N VAL A 29 13.20 -3.62 9.13
CA VAL A 29 12.68 -2.26 9.37
C VAL A 29 13.89 -1.37 9.60
N ASP A 30 14.11 -0.42 8.70
CA ASP A 30 15.22 0.54 8.80
C ASP A 30 14.67 1.92 9.22
N PRO A 31 14.93 2.34 10.46
CA PRO A 31 14.50 3.63 10.96
C PRO A 31 15.28 4.82 10.37
N ILE A 32 16.48 4.58 9.84
CA ILE A 32 17.33 5.65 9.26
C ILE A 32 16.77 6.05 7.90
N THR A 33 16.57 5.08 7.01
CA THR A 33 15.98 5.31 5.69
C THR A 33 14.45 5.40 5.73
N ARG A 34 13.84 5.08 6.88
CA ARG A 34 12.37 5.02 7.08
C ARG A 34 11.70 4.09 6.07
N THR A 35 12.22 2.88 5.99
CA THR A 35 11.68 1.85 5.10
C THR A 35 11.40 0.56 5.84
N ALA A 36 10.51 -0.26 5.29
CA ALA A 36 10.36 -1.66 5.71
C ALA A 36 10.39 -2.56 4.48
N ARG A 37 11.17 -3.64 4.57
CA ARG A 37 11.22 -4.70 3.57
C ARG A 37 10.46 -5.91 4.07
N VAL A 38 9.42 -6.29 3.33
CA VAL A 38 8.43 -7.28 3.76
C VAL A 38 8.07 -8.24 2.64
N GLN A 39 7.51 -9.39 2.99
CA GLN A 39 6.95 -10.36 2.06
C GLN A 39 5.46 -10.06 1.78
N PRO A 40 4.91 -10.49 0.64
CA PRO A 40 3.58 -10.08 0.16
C PRO A 40 2.41 -10.53 1.05
N GLY A 41 2.55 -11.60 1.82
CA GLY A 41 1.53 -12.08 2.74
C GLY A 41 1.50 -11.36 4.09
N VAL A 42 2.36 -10.37 4.33
CA VAL A 42 2.34 -9.54 5.54
C VAL A 42 1.06 -8.70 5.55
N ARG A 43 0.35 -8.67 6.68
CA ARG A 43 -0.83 -7.82 6.85
C ARG A 43 -0.45 -6.35 6.84
N ASN A 44 -1.29 -5.52 6.24
CA ASN A 44 -1.04 -4.07 6.16
C ASN A 44 -0.71 -3.47 7.53
N LEU A 45 -1.57 -3.71 8.51
CA LEU A 45 -1.41 -3.18 9.87
C LEU A 45 -0.12 -3.69 10.56
N ALA A 46 0.29 -4.94 10.29
CA ALA A 46 1.48 -5.53 10.89
C ALA A 46 2.78 -4.78 10.53
N ILE A 47 2.81 -4.09 9.38
CA ILE A 47 3.94 -3.23 8.99
C ILE A 47 4.06 -2.06 9.99
N SER A 48 2.95 -1.39 10.28
CA SER A 48 2.90 -0.30 11.26
C SER A 48 3.22 -0.80 12.68
N GLU A 49 2.68 -1.95 13.07
CA GLU A 49 2.95 -2.58 14.36
C GLU A 49 4.47 -2.83 14.56
N SER A 50 5.15 -3.33 13.52
CA SER A 50 6.59 -3.59 13.58
C SER A 50 7.45 -2.32 13.60
N ALA A 51 6.97 -1.24 13.00
CA ALA A 51 7.67 0.04 12.93
C ALA A 51 7.43 0.93 14.17
N LEU A 52 6.45 0.58 15.00
CA LEU A 52 6.01 1.41 16.13
C LEU A 52 7.12 1.70 17.15
N ALA A 53 8.02 0.73 17.38
CA ALA A 53 9.15 0.91 18.30
C ALA A 53 10.12 2.03 17.87
N TYR A 54 10.08 2.40 16.59
CA TYR A 54 10.88 3.48 16.01
C TYR A 54 10.08 4.78 15.83
N GLY A 55 8.84 4.85 16.32
CA GLY A 55 7.97 6.01 16.12
C GLY A 55 7.51 6.17 14.66
N LEU A 56 7.54 5.09 13.87
CA LEU A 56 7.19 5.06 12.45
C LEU A 56 5.91 4.26 12.20
N TYR A 57 5.27 4.50 11.04
CA TYR A 57 4.11 3.74 10.59
C TYR A 57 4.02 3.71 9.06
N TYR A 58 3.28 2.75 8.53
CA TYR A 58 2.91 2.65 7.11
C TYR A 58 1.60 3.37 6.88
N ALA A 59 1.60 4.41 6.06
CA ALA A 59 0.49 5.35 5.96
C ALA A 59 -0.79 4.83 5.26
N PRO A 60 -0.73 4.05 4.15
CA PRO A 60 -1.94 3.52 3.53
C PRO A 60 -2.74 2.64 4.50
N ASP A 61 -4.01 2.98 4.69
CA ASP A 61 -4.88 2.40 5.72
C ASP A 61 -6.23 1.92 5.15
N PRO A 62 -6.22 0.94 4.23
CA PRO A 62 -7.48 0.38 3.72
C PRO A 62 -8.33 -0.13 4.87
N SER A 63 -9.67 -0.05 4.74
CA SER A 63 -10.61 -0.49 5.78
C SER A 63 -10.39 -1.95 6.22
N SER A 64 -9.82 -2.76 5.33
CA SER A 64 -9.43 -4.15 5.58
C SER A 64 -8.02 -4.34 6.15
N GLN A 65 -7.33 -3.29 6.62
CA GLN A 65 -5.91 -3.34 7.00
C GLN A 65 -5.53 -4.40 8.04
N VAL A 66 -6.49 -4.81 8.87
CA VAL A 66 -6.29 -5.89 9.85
C VAL A 66 -6.20 -7.28 9.20
N ALA A 67 -6.71 -7.45 7.99
CA ALA A 67 -6.83 -8.72 7.27
C ALA A 67 -6.13 -8.72 5.92
N CYS A 68 -6.14 -7.62 5.16
CA CYS A 68 -5.53 -7.54 3.84
C CYS A 68 -4.01 -7.71 3.90
N SER A 69 -3.44 -8.23 2.83
CA SER A 69 -1.99 -8.40 2.68
C SER A 69 -1.39 -7.31 1.81
N ILE A 70 -0.14 -6.94 2.07
CA ILE A 70 0.55 -5.90 1.31
C ILE A 70 0.69 -6.26 -0.18
N GLY A 71 0.88 -7.54 -0.51
CA GLY A 71 0.90 -7.99 -1.90
C GLY A 71 -0.45 -7.82 -2.60
N GLY A 72 -1.57 -8.03 -1.89
CA GLY A 72 -2.91 -7.73 -2.37
C GLY A 72 -3.13 -6.23 -2.55
N ASN A 73 -2.63 -5.41 -1.63
CA ASN A 73 -2.70 -3.95 -1.74
C ASN A 73 -1.94 -3.43 -2.98
N ILE A 74 -0.80 -4.03 -3.32
CA ILE A 74 -0.07 -3.72 -4.55
C ILE A 74 -0.88 -4.14 -5.77
N ALA A 75 -1.42 -5.35 -5.77
CA ALA A 75 -2.21 -5.85 -6.90
C ALA A 75 -3.41 -4.95 -7.22
N GLU A 76 -4.08 -4.40 -6.20
CA GLU A 76 -5.28 -3.57 -6.32
C GLU A 76 -5.01 -2.05 -6.27
N ASN A 77 -3.79 -1.62 -5.99
CA ASN A 77 -3.45 -0.23 -5.66
C ASN A 77 -4.36 0.33 -4.57
N SER A 78 -4.47 -0.36 -3.45
CA SER A 78 -5.41 -0.03 -2.38
C SER A 78 -5.16 1.35 -1.79
N GLY A 79 -6.24 2.03 -1.42
CA GLY A 79 -6.24 3.27 -0.65
C GLY A 79 -6.99 3.12 0.66
N GLY A 80 -7.07 4.21 1.42
CA GLY A 80 -7.78 4.30 2.69
C GLY A 80 -8.34 5.70 2.92
N VAL A 81 -8.85 5.94 4.13
CA VAL A 81 -9.47 7.24 4.49
C VAL A 81 -8.48 8.40 4.43
N HIS A 82 -7.20 8.14 4.62
CA HIS A 82 -6.15 9.15 4.59
C HIS A 82 -5.41 9.26 3.25
N CYS A 83 -5.91 8.61 2.18
CA CYS A 83 -5.23 8.61 0.89
C CYS A 83 -5.15 9.99 0.22
N LEU A 84 -6.04 10.93 0.56
CA LEU A 84 -5.95 12.32 0.11
C LEU A 84 -4.63 12.98 0.54
N LYS A 85 -4.18 12.70 1.77
CA LYS A 85 -2.93 13.25 2.31
C LYS A 85 -1.71 12.40 1.97
N TYR A 86 -1.81 11.08 2.10
CA TYR A 86 -0.66 10.18 2.05
C TYR A 86 -0.55 9.39 0.75
N GLY A 87 -1.54 9.53 -0.13
CA GLY A 87 -1.61 8.80 -1.39
C GLY A 87 -2.08 7.36 -1.23
N LEU A 88 -2.13 6.68 -2.36
CA LEU A 88 -2.45 5.26 -2.50
C LEU A 88 -1.21 4.38 -2.25
N THR A 89 -1.37 3.07 -2.39
CA THR A 89 -0.27 2.12 -2.27
C THR A 89 0.91 2.48 -3.18
N VAL A 90 0.67 2.85 -4.45
CA VAL A 90 1.71 3.20 -5.43
C VAL A 90 2.64 4.32 -4.94
N HIS A 91 2.13 5.30 -4.21
CA HIS A 91 2.93 6.42 -3.68
C HIS A 91 3.78 6.05 -2.45
N ASN A 92 3.60 4.84 -1.93
CA ASN A 92 4.23 4.36 -0.71
C ASN A 92 5.10 3.11 -0.91
N ILE A 93 5.29 2.68 -2.17
CA ILE A 93 6.18 1.59 -2.57
C ILE A 93 7.46 2.18 -3.14
N LEU A 94 8.61 1.65 -2.74
CA LEU A 94 9.91 2.05 -3.23
C LEU A 94 10.54 1.00 -4.14
N LYS A 95 10.37 -0.29 -3.80
CA LYS A 95 10.99 -1.38 -4.54
C LYS A 95 10.12 -2.63 -4.50
N LEU A 96 10.08 -3.35 -5.60
CA LEU A 96 9.44 -4.66 -5.73
C LEU A 96 10.44 -5.69 -6.26
N ARG A 97 10.32 -6.91 -5.74
CA ARG A 97 10.89 -8.11 -6.36
C ARG A 97 9.75 -8.94 -6.91
N VAL A 98 9.80 -9.20 -8.20
CA VAL A 98 8.70 -9.79 -8.98
C VAL A 98 9.21 -11.02 -9.72
N ILE A 99 8.40 -12.08 -9.79
CA ILE A 99 8.62 -13.23 -10.67
C ILE A 99 7.65 -13.11 -11.83
N THR A 100 8.18 -13.11 -13.06
CA THR A 100 7.38 -13.07 -14.31
C THR A 100 6.79 -14.43 -14.64
N ILE A 101 5.94 -14.47 -15.66
CA ILE A 101 5.37 -15.74 -16.17
C ILE A 101 6.45 -16.68 -16.75
N GLU A 102 7.55 -16.12 -17.24
CA GLU A 102 8.71 -16.87 -17.73
C GLU A 102 9.59 -17.41 -16.60
N GLY A 103 9.29 -17.06 -15.35
CA GLY A 103 10.07 -17.46 -14.17
C GLY A 103 11.28 -16.56 -13.90
N GLU A 104 11.42 -15.46 -14.60
CA GLU A 104 12.48 -14.48 -14.36
C GLU A 104 12.21 -13.67 -13.08
N CYS A 105 13.27 -13.41 -12.34
CA CYS A 105 13.20 -12.57 -11.14
C CYS A 105 13.68 -11.16 -11.47
N LEU A 106 12.78 -10.19 -11.39
CA LEU A 106 13.03 -8.78 -11.65
C LEU A 106 13.05 -7.99 -10.35
N GLU A 107 13.95 -7.02 -10.26
CA GLU A 107 13.93 -5.97 -9.24
C GLU A 107 13.50 -4.66 -9.89
N ILE A 108 12.43 -4.07 -9.38
CA ILE A 108 11.79 -2.86 -9.91
C ILE A 108 11.81 -1.80 -8.82
N GLY A 109 12.20 -0.57 -9.17
CA GLY A 109 12.37 0.52 -8.21
C GLY A 109 13.76 0.54 -7.57
N GLY A 110 13.92 1.34 -6.52
CA GLY A 110 15.19 1.59 -5.86
C GLY A 110 15.06 1.95 -4.39
N ALA A 111 16.11 2.51 -3.82
CA ALA A 111 16.12 2.99 -2.44
C ALA A 111 15.41 4.35 -2.27
N CYS A 112 15.08 5.01 -3.37
CA CYS A 112 14.41 6.32 -3.41
C CYS A 112 13.33 6.33 -4.49
N PHE A 113 12.51 7.39 -4.51
CA PHE A 113 11.41 7.54 -5.47
C PHE A 113 11.87 7.81 -6.91
N ASP A 114 13.08 8.30 -7.07
CA ASP A 114 13.61 8.71 -8.36
C ASP A 114 14.45 7.58 -8.96
N THR A 115 13.86 6.81 -9.85
CA THR A 115 14.52 5.74 -10.59
C THR A 115 14.55 6.09 -12.08
N PRO A 116 15.69 5.87 -12.77
CA PRO A 116 15.78 6.17 -14.19
C PRO A 116 14.90 5.24 -15.02
N GLY A 117 14.31 5.78 -16.09
CA GLY A 117 13.49 5.03 -17.03
C GLY A 117 11.99 5.15 -16.80
N TYR A 118 11.24 4.15 -17.27
CA TYR A 118 9.79 4.10 -17.07
C TYR A 118 9.43 3.78 -15.61
N ASP A 119 8.32 4.32 -15.14
CA ASP A 119 7.78 4.01 -13.83
C ASP A 119 7.12 2.61 -13.81
N LEU A 120 7.97 1.60 -13.69
CA LEU A 120 7.53 0.21 -13.62
C LEU A 120 6.85 -0.12 -12.29
N LEU A 121 7.09 0.65 -11.21
CA LEU A 121 6.36 0.49 -9.94
C LEU A 121 4.89 0.84 -10.11
N ALA A 122 4.60 1.94 -10.80
CA ALA A 122 3.23 2.33 -11.12
C ALA A 122 2.55 1.32 -12.07
N LEU A 123 3.28 0.78 -13.04
CA LEU A 123 2.78 -0.26 -13.95
C LEU A 123 2.40 -1.54 -13.20
N MET A 124 3.23 -1.98 -12.26
CA MET A 124 3.00 -3.21 -11.47
C MET A 124 1.91 -3.03 -10.41
N THR A 125 1.80 -1.82 -9.85
CA THR A 125 0.82 -1.52 -8.79
C THR A 125 -0.56 -1.30 -9.41
N GLY A 126 -1.53 -2.10 -9.02
CA GLY A 126 -2.87 -2.12 -9.62
C GLY A 126 -3.00 -3.07 -10.83
N SER A 127 -1.97 -3.91 -11.08
CA SER A 127 -1.99 -4.88 -12.19
C SER A 127 -2.78 -6.16 -11.89
N GLU A 128 -3.39 -6.28 -10.70
CA GLU A 128 -4.15 -7.45 -10.23
C GLU A 128 -3.39 -8.79 -10.32
N GLY A 129 -2.05 -8.72 -10.29
CA GLY A 129 -1.19 -9.90 -10.45
C GLY A 129 -1.03 -10.39 -11.89
N MET A 130 -1.55 -9.67 -12.88
CA MET A 130 -1.51 -10.06 -14.30
C MET A 130 -0.13 -9.94 -14.92
N LEU A 131 0.76 -9.09 -14.37
CA LEU A 131 2.10 -8.84 -14.92
C LEU A 131 3.19 -9.64 -14.20
N GLY A 132 2.90 -10.23 -13.05
CA GLY A 132 3.86 -11.02 -12.30
C GLY A 132 3.46 -11.21 -10.85
N ILE A 133 4.25 -12.01 -10.14
CA ILE A 133 4.03 -12.35 -8.73
C ILE A 133 5.05 -11.60 -7.88
N VAL A 134 4.56 -10.69 -7.05
CA VAL A 134 5.39 -9.94 -6.10
C VAL A 134 5.82 -10.85 -4.95
N THR A 135 7.12 -10.92 -4.68
CA THR A 135 7.70 -11.77 -3.63
C THR A 135 8.36 -11.01 -2.48
N GLU A 136 8.86 -9.80 -2.74
CA GLU A 136 9.37 -8.87 -1.74
C GLU A 136 8.95 -7.45 -2.08
N ILE A 137 8.75 -6.64 -1.06
CA ILE A 137 8.26 -5.28 -1.16
C ILE A 137 9.06 -4.40 -0.20
N THR A 138 9.57 -3.28 -0.68
CA THR A 138 10.08 -2.22 0.17
C THR A 138 9.08 -1.08 0.18
N VAL A 139 8.58 -0.75 1.35
CA VAL A 139 7.62 0.33 1.57
C VAL A 139 8.28 1.51 2.29
N LYS A 140 7.76 2.71 2.02
CA LYS A 140 8.08 3.92 2.76
C LYS A 140 7.34 3.93 4.09
N LEU A 141 8.04 4.32 5.17
CA LEU A 141 7.47 4.60 6.48
C LEU A 141 7.46 6.10 6.75
N LEU A 142 6.45 6.56 7.48
CA LEU A 142 6.35 7.95 7.91
C LEU A 142 6.48 8.03 9.44
N PRO A 143 6.93 9.18 9.98
CA PRO A 143 6.83 9.44 11.41
C PRO A 143 5.36 9.38 11.85
N LYS A 144 5.12 8.70 12.97
CA LYS A 144 3.78 8.65 13.55
C LYS A 144 3.33 10.06 13.95
N PRO A 145 2.13 10.51 13.56
CA PRO A 145 1.60 11.79 13.98
C PRO A 145 1.54 11.86 15.52
N GLU A 146 1.95 12.99 16.08
CA GLU A 146 1.87 13.21 17.53
C GLU A 146 0.42 13.23 18.02
N LYS A 147 -0.48 13.74 17.19
CA LYS A 147 -1.90 13.93 17.53
C LYS A 147 -2.79 13.84 16.29
N ALA A 148 -3.95 13.22 16.46
CA ALA A 148 -5.06 13.30 15.51
C ALA A 148 -6.23 13.99 16.18
N GLN A 149 -6.90 14.90 15.46
CA GLN A 149 -8.09 15.60 15.92
C GLN A 149 -9.20 15.46 14.89
N VAL A 150 -10.43 15.34 15.38
CA VAL A 150 -11.63 15.31 14.56
C VAL A 150 -12.38 16.62 14.75
N VAL A 151 -12.73 17.26 13.65
CA VAL A 151 -13.60 18.44 13.64
C VAL A 151 -14.92 18.03 13.00
N MET A 152 -16.02 18.35 13.68
CA MET A 152 -17.37 18.18 13.14
C MET A 152 -17.96 19.56 12.90
N ALA A 153 -18.50 19.78 11.70
CA ALA A 153 -19.20 21.00 11.33
C ALA A 153 -20.54 20.65 10.66
N ALA A 154 -21.59 21.37 11.02
CA ALA A 154 -22.91 21.23 10.41
C ALA A 154 -23.16 22.44 9.50
N PHE A 155 -23.83 22.20 8.37
CA PHE A 155 -24.16 23.22 7.37
C PHE A 155 -25.62 23.05 6.97
N ASP A 156 -26.31 24.17 6.78
CA ASP A 156 -27.70 24.17 6.32
C ASP A 156 -27.83 23.92 4.82
N ASP A 157 -26.74 24.12 4.07
CA ASP A 157 -26.68 23.96 2.62
C ASP A 157 -25.49 23.06 2.23
N ILE A 158 -25.76 22.12 1.31
CA ILE A 158 -24.76 21.19 0.81
C ILE A 158 -23.63 21.88 0.04
N GLN A 159 -23.94 23.01 -0.64
CA GLN A 159 -22.93 23.79 -1.36
C GLN A 159 -21.93 24.44 -0.39
N MET A 160 -22.42 24.95 0.75
CA MET A 160 -21.55 25.48 1.80
C MET A 160 -20.64 24.40 2.40
N ALA A 161 -21.17 23.21 2.61
CA ALA A 161 -20.38 22.07 3.07
C ALA A 161 -19.27 21.70 2.07
N GLY A 162 -19.60 21.62 0.76
CA GLY A 162 -18.64 21.36 -0.29
C GLY A 162 -17.54 22.43 -0.39
N ASN A 163 -17.92 23.70 -0.30
CA ASN A 163 -16.98 24.82 -0.30
C ASN A 163 -16.05 24.81 0.92
N ALA A 164 -16.59 24.46 2.10
CA ALA A 164 -15.77 24.35 3.31
C ALA A 164 -14.70 23.26 3.17
N VAL A 165 -15.05 22.08 2.62
CA VAL A 165 -14.09 21.01 2.35
C VAL A 165 -13.03 21.47 1.34
N ALA A 166 -13.44 22.10 0.23
CA ALA A 166 -12.52 22.59 -0.79
C ALA A 166 -11.54 23.64 -0.21
N ASN A 167 -12.03 24.54 0.63
CA ASN A 167 -11.19 25.55 1.29
C ASN A 167 -10.19 24.93 2.27
N VAL A 168 -10.60 23.93 3.06
CA VAL A 168 -9.70 23.22 3.97
C VAL A 168 -8.58 22.51 3.19
N ILE A 169 -8.93 21.82 2.08
CA ILE A 169 -7.94 21.16 1.21
C ILE A 169 -7.01 22.19 0.57
N GLY A 170 -7.54 23.31 0.11
CA GLY A 170 -6.76 24.38 -0.51
C GLY A 170 -5.82 25.13 0.44
N ALA A 171 -6.09 25.08 1.74
CA ALA A 171 -5.23 25.68 2.77
C ALA A 171 -4.02 24.81 3.17
N GLY A 172 -3.99 23.53 2.78
CA GLY A 172 -2.86 22.59 3.00
C GLY A 172 -3.07 21.69 4.20
#